data_e4db9dca40e1cade76ce1b4baf000aba
#
_entry.id   e4db9dca40e1cade76ce1b4baf000aba
#
_cell.length_a   1.000
_cell.length_b   1.000
_cell.length_c   1.000
_cell.angle_alpha   90.00
_cell.angle_beta   90.00
_cell.angle_gamma   90.00
#
_symmetry.space_group_name_H-M   'P 1'
#
loop_
_entity.id
_entity.type
_entity.pdbx_description
1 polymer ?
#
loop_
_entity_poly.entity_id
_entity_poly.type
_entity_poly.pdbx_seq_one_letter_code
_entity_poly.pdbx_strand_id
1 'polypeptide(L)'
;MAHLLLILLLSTLIIACSNLVLCHSVVESLPGFEGPLPFELETGYVGVDKSEDVQLFYYFVKSESNPKEDPLILWLTGGPGCSAFSAFIYEIGPLYFEVKQNDGSLPTLVLNPNSWTKVASILFLDLPVSTGFSYGTTSLASKSTDLQSCDQAYEFLRKWLIDHSEFFSNPIYVGGDSYTGLTVPIIVQLISNGKKLSGNEVSTEPLINLKGYILGNPLTTLDDGNYAIPFAHGMGLISDELYECIDGLNTLQILEPSCGFASPKSQELFSERRSVDEKNIELVVHQPSPCDFSSIDALKLSHLWLNDDTVREALHIRKGSIKEWNRCTDGLPYTQSIWNSFQYHVNLSTKGYKFLIYSGDHDMVVPFLGTQAWIRALNYSIVDDWRSWWVQGQVAGYTRTYSNRMTFATVKGGGHIAPQDKPIECCAMFERWISNQPL
;
A
#
# COMPACT_ATOMS: atom_id res chain seq x y z
N MET A 1 -48.28 28.46 -21.97
CA MET A 1 -47.00 28.08 -22.54
C MET A 1 -45.84 28.40 -21.59
N ALA A 2 -45.69 29.61 -21.06
CA ALA A 2 -44.57 29.99 -20.19
C ALA A 2 -44.47 29.15 -18.88
N HIS A 3 -45.58 28.85 -18.23
CA HIS A 3 -45.59 28.00 -17.03
C HIS A 3 -45.19 26.55 -17.31
N LEU A 4 -45.54 25.99 -18.47
CA LEU A 4 -45.17 24.64 -18.85
C LEU A 4 -43.69 24.55 -19.17
N LEU A 5 -43.12 25.60 -19.81
CA LEU A 5 -41.68 25.70 -20.07
C LEU A 5 -40.87 25.83 -18.78
N LEU A 6 -41.36 26.58 -17.80
CA LEU A 6 -40.70 26.75 -16.50
C LEU A 6 -40.70 25.45 -15.71
N ILE A 7 -41.80 24.69 -15.73
CA ILE A 7 -41.90 23.38 -15.08
C ILE A 7 -40.96 22.36 -15.74
N LEU A 8 -40.89 22.36 -17.07
CA LEU A 8 -39.96 21.53 -17.82
C LEU A 8 -38.48 21.90 -17.53
N LEU A 9 -38.13 23.18 -17.47
CA LEU A 9 -36.81 23.65 -17.09
C LEU A 9 -36.45 23.32 -15.65
N LEU A 10 -37.39 23.46 -14.70
CA LEU A 10 -37.21 23.07 -13.31
C LEU A 10 -37.09 21.55 -13.17
N SER A 11 -37.85 20.76 -13.90
CA SER A 11 -37.76 19.30 -13.87
C SER A 11 -36.45 18.80 -14.50
N THR A 12 -35.98 19.43 -15.58
CA THR A 12 -34.65 19.11 -16.17
C THR A 12 -33.51 19.55 -15.26
N LEU A 13 -33.65 20.68 -14.55
CA LEU A 13 -32.65 21.11 -13.55
C LEU A 13 -32.61 20.18 -12.34
N ILE A 14 -33.76 19.72 -11.86
CA ILE A 14 -33.88 18.75 -10.75
C ILE A 14 -33.32 17.40 -11.20
N ILE A 15 -33.59 16.95 -12.43
CA ILE A 15 -33.00 15.70 -12.99
C ILE A 15 -31.51 15.85 -13.23
N ALA A 16 -31.01 17.03 -13.65
CA ALA A 16 -29.58 17.29 -13.77
C ALA A 16 -28.89 17.37 -12.39
N CYS A 17 -29.54 17.94 -11.36
CA CYS A 17 -29.01 17.92 -10.00
C CYS A 17 -29.11 16.53 -9.33
N SER A 18 -30.05 15.69 -9.72
CA SER A 18 -30.14 14.30 -9.19
C SER A 18 -29.14 13.36 -9.84
N ASN A 19 -28.47 13.75 -10.94
CA ASN A 19 -27.37 12.99 -11.55
C ASN A 19 -25.98 13.40 -11.04
N LEU A 20 -25.85 14.41 -10.18
CA LEU A 20 -24.71 14.62 -9.30
C LEU A 20 -24.89 13.73 -8.06
N VAL A 21 -25.00 12.43 -8.26
CA VAL A 21 -24.79 11.47 -7.18
C VAL A 21 -23.31 11.54 -6.85
N LEU A 22 -23.00 12.23 -5.77
CA LEU A 22 -21.72 12.11 -5.10
C LEU A 22 -21.44 10.61 -4.98
N CYS A 23 -20.46 10.11 -5.72
CA CYS A 23 -20.13 8.68 -5.76
C CYS A 23 -19.33 8.23 -4.53
N HIS A 24 -19.31 9.03 -3.47
CA HIS A 24 -18.65 8.72 -2.20
C HIS A 24 -19.66 8.63 -1.07
N SER A 25 -19.35 7.83 -0.07
CA SER A 25 -20.21 7.61 1.08
C SER A 25 -19.42 7.49 2.37
N VAL A 26 -19.88 8.18 3.40
CA VAL A 26 -19.29 8.09 4.74
C VAL A 26 -19.71 6.76 5.37
N VAL A 27 -18.74 6.06 5.93
CA VAL A 27 -18.92 4.79 6.64
C VAL A 27 -18.91 5.06 8.14
N GLU A 28 -20.07 4.94 8.78
CA GLU A 28 -20.21 5.22 10.22
C GLU A 28 -19.87 4.00 11.09
N SER A 29 -20.06 2.80 10.57
CA SER A 29 -19.82 1.54 11.29
C SER A 29 -19.37 0.44 10.32
N LEU A 30 -18.60 -0.51 10.82
CA LEU A 30 -18.15 -1.67 10.06
C LEU A 30 -18.50 -2.96 10.78
N PRO A 31 -19.03 -3.98 10.08
CA PRO A 31 -19.24 -5.31 10.66
C PRO A 31 -17.93 -5.86 11.26
N GLY A 32 -17.99 -6.39 12.48
CA GLY A 32 -16.81 -6.86 13.22
C GLY A 32 -16.12 -5.78 14.07
N PHE A 33 -16.49 -4.50 13.95
CA PHE A 33 -16.06 -3.42 14.83
C PHE A 33 -17.15 -3.10 15.86
N GLU A 34 -16.79 -2.91 17.13
CA GLU A 34 -17.74 -2.61 18.20
C GLU A 34 -18.08 -1.11 18.24
N GLY A 35 -19.31 -0.77 17.89
CA GLY A 35 -19.81 0.61 17.91
C GLY A 35 -19.48 1.41 16.64
N PRO A 36 -19.69 2.74 16.69
CA PRO A 36 -19.33 3.61 15.58
C PRO A 36 -17.82 3.77 15.44
N LEU A 37 -17.35 4.04 14.23
CA LEU A 37 -15.93 4.30 13.98
C LEU A 37 -15.49 5.60 14.68
N PRO A 38 -14.38 5.63 15.42
CA PRO A 38 -13.89 6.84 16.08
C PRO A 38 -13.10 7.78 15.15
N PHE A 39 -13.08 7.51 13.86
CA PHE A 39 -12.44 8.28 12.79
C PHE A 39 -13.38 8.38 11.58
N GLU A 40 -13.15 9.37 10.72
CA GLU A 40 -13.92 9.51 9.50
C GLU A 40 -13.37 8.61 8.40
N LEU A 41 -14.19 7.65 7.96
CA LEU A 41 -13.93 6.78 6.82
C LEU A 41 -14.93 7.11 5.70
N GLU A 42 -14.43 7.27 4.50
CA GLU A 42 -15.20 7.42 3.29
C GLU A 42 -14.76 6.37 2.27
N THR A 43 -15.71 5.85 1.52
CA THR A 43 -15.45 4.95 0.40
C THR A 43 -16.18 5.41 -0.85
N GLY A 44 -15.67 5.08 -2.02
CA GLY A 44 -16.34 5.47 -3.24
C GLY A 44 -15.63 5.00 -4.50
N TYR A 45 -16.19 5.41 -5.61
CA TYR A 45 -15.67 5.15 -6.94
C TYR A 45 -15.43 6.45 -7.68
N VAL A 46 -14.29 6.56 -8.35
CA VAL A 46 -14.03 7.63 -9.31
C VAL A 46 -13.88 7.02 -10.68
N GLY A 47 -14.70 7.47 -11.63
CA GLY A 47 -14.59 7.09 -13.03
C GLY A 47 -13.39 7.81 -13.67
N VAL A 48 -12.51 7.06 -14.33
CA VAL A 48 -11.36 7.59 -15.06
C VAL A 48 -11.39 7.15 -16.51
N ASP A 49 -10.52 7.71 -17.34
CA ASP A 49 -10.52 7.67 -18.79
C ASP A 49 -11.64 8.48 -19.44
N LYS A 50 -11.56 8.70 -20.76
CA LYS A 50 -12.48 9.60 -21.51
C LYS A 50 -13.96 9.22 -21.41
N SER A 51 -14.26 7.93 -21.30
CA SER A 51 -15.61 7.36 -21.21
C SER A 51 -16.00 6.99 -19.79
N GLU A 52 -15.11 7.18 -18.82
CA GLU A 52 -15.26 6.73 -17.43
C GLU A 52 -15.55 5.23 -17.31
N ASP A 53 -15.04 4.45 -18.28
CA ASP A 53 -15.20 3.01 -18.32
C ASP A 53 -14.37 2.27 -17.26
N VAL A 54 -13.37 2.93 -16.67
CA VAL A 54 -12.61 2.45 -15.54
C VAL A 54 -13.12 3.10 -14.27
N GLN A 55 -13.55 2.30 -13.32
CA GLN A 55 -14.06 2.73 -12.03
C GLN A 55 -13.08 2.33 -10.94
N LEU A 56 -12.35 3.29 -10.38
CA LEU A 56 -11.36 3.07 -9.34
C LEU A 56 -11.98 3.26 -7.97
N PHE A 57 -11.85 2.24 -7.13
CA PHE A 57 -12.36 2.22 -5.77
C PHE A 57 -11.29 2.71 -4.79
N TYR A 58 -11.72 3.45 -3.77
CA TYR A 58 -10.84 3.96 -2.73
C TYR A 58 -11.45 3.84 -1.34
N TYR A 59 -10.55 3.81 -0.36
CA TYR A 59 -10.85 4.04 1.05
C TYR A 59 -10.15 5.33 1.45
N PHE A 60 -10.87 6.28 2.02
CA PHE A 60 -10.31 7.53 2.48
C PHE A 60 -10.52 7.69 3.97
N VAL A 61 -9.42 7.88 4.70
CA VAL A 61 -9.44 8.16 6.14
C VAL A 61 -8.88 9.55 6.38
N LYS A 62 -9.66 10.39 7.02
CA LYS A 62 -9.19 11.72 7.44
C LYS A 62 -8.21 11.61 8.60
N SER A 63 -7.25 12.52 8.66
CA SER A 63 -6.34 12.64 9.81
C SER A 63 -7.14 12.78 11.11
N GLU A 64 -6.70 12.04 12.13
CA GLU A 64 -7.28 12.09 13.46
C GLU A 64 -6.81 13.32 14.27
N SER A 65 -5.79 14.06 13.78
CA SER A 65 -5.24 15.26 14.40
C SER A 65 -5.87 16.55 13.84
N ASN A 66 -5.40 16.99 12.68
CA ASN A 66 -5.87 18.23 12.05
C ASN A 66 -6.02 18.05 10.53
N PRO A 67 -7.10 17.44 10.05
CA PRO A 67 -7.28 17.12 8.63
C PRO A 67 -7.23 18.34 7.69
N LYS A 68 -7.40 19.56 8.20
CA LYS A 68 -7.33 20.80 7.40
C LYS A 68 -5.91 21.23 7.05
N GLU A 69 -4.92 20.81 7.83
CA GLU A 69 -3.53 21.24 7.69
C GLU A 69 -2.58 20.04 7.51
N ASP A 70 -2.95 18.87 8.04
CA ASP A 70 -2.16 17.66 7.95
C ASP A 70 -2.02 17.20 6.49
N PRO A 71 -0.94 16.50 6.15
CA PRO A 71 -0.73 16.03 4.78
C PRO A 71 -1.82 15.07 4.31
N LEU A 72 -2.11 15.12 3.00
CA LEU A 72 -2.89 14.13 2.27
C LEU A 72 -1.93 13.19 1.55
N ILE A 73 -2.11 11.89 1.73
CA ILE A 73 -1.30 10.86 1.07
C ILE A 73 -2.18 10.04 0.14
N LEU A 74 -1.81 9.94 -1.13
CA LEU A 74 -2.30 8.90 -2.03
C LEU A 74 -1.41 7.68 -1.86
N TRP A 75 -1.95 6.59 -1.30
CA TRP A 75 -1.22 5.34 -1.07
C TRP A 75 -1.63 4.25 -2.05
N LEU A 76 -0.64 3.59 -2.62
CA LEU A 76 -0.77 2.48 -3.55
C LEU A 76 -0.10 1.22 -2.97
N THR A 77 -0.69 0.06 -3.21
CA THR A 77 -0.12 -1.23 -2.78
C THR A 77 0.50 -1.95 -3.97
N GLY A 78 1.59 -2.65 -3.74
CA GLY A 78 2.36 -3.34 -4.78
C GLY A 78 1.65 -4.55 -5.41
N GLY A 79 2.39 -5.52 -5.78
CA GLY A 79 1.94 -6.72 -6.50
C GLY A 79 2.65 -6.86 -7.85
N PRO A 80 2.16 -6.30 -8.99
CA PRO A 80 0.96 -5.48 -9.17
C PRO A 80 -0.34 -6.27 -8.93
N GLY A 81 -1.41 -5.57 -8.58
CA GLY A 81 -2.73 -6.18 -8.42
C GLY A 81 -3.10 -6.57 -7.00
N CYS A 82 -2.36 -6.13 -5.98
CA CYS A 82 -2.78 -6.25 -4.59
C CYS A 82 -3.63 -5.04 -4.17
N SER A 83 -4.77 -5.33 -3.51
CA SER A 83 -5.70 -4.30 -3.06
C SER A 83 -5.08 -3.39 -2.00
N ALA A 84 -5.34 -2.11 -2.11
CA ALA A 84 -4.97 -1.10 -1.13
C ALA A 84 -5.60 -1.33 0.26
N PHE A 85 -6.62 -2.19 0.35
CA PHE A 85 -7.11 -2.69 1.63
C PHE A 85 -6.01 -3.40 2.44
N SER A 86 -4.99 -3.96 1.79
CA SER A 86 -3.83 -4.52 2.50
C SER A 86 -3.13 -3.45 3.33
N ALA A 87 -2.84 -2.30 2.74
CA ALA A 87 -2.24 -1.18 3.46
C ALA A 87 -3.18 -0.59 4.52
N PHE A 88 -4.50 -0.56 4.23
CA PHE A 88 -5.52 -0.09 5.16
C PHE A 88 -5.61 -0.95 6.43
N ILE A 89 -5.50 -2.30 6.32
CA ILE A 89 -5.79 -3.20 7.45
C ILE A 89 -4.55 -3.85 8.06
N TYR A 90 -3.44 -3.98 7.33
CA TYR A 90 -2.24 -4.69 7.80
C TYR A 90 -1.04 -3.78 8.02
N GLU A 91 -1.04 -2.56 7.47
CA GLU A 91 0.17 -1.75 7.43
C GLU A 91 0.02 -0.44 8.20
N ILE A 92 -0.66 0.55 7.59
CA ILE A 92 -0.61 1.94 8.03
C ILE A 92 -1.98 2.54 8.36
N GLY A 93 -3.05 1.80 8.10
CA GLY A 93 -4.42 2.28 8.33
C GLY A 93 -4.88 2.16 9.78
N PRO A 94 -6.10 2.63 10.08
CA PRO A 94 -6.57 2.81 11.44
C PRO A 94 -7.07 1.53 12.13
N LEU A 95 -7.20 0.44 11.39
CA LEU A 95 -7.77 -0.82 11.87
C LEU A 95 -6.83 -1.99 11.56
N TYR A 96 -6.96 -3.05 12.34
CA TYR A 96 -6.44 -4.38 12.00
C TYR A 96 -7.38 -5.48 12.50
N PHE A 97 -7.24 -6.69 11.96
CA PHE A 97 -8.00 -7.83 12.43
C PHE A 97 -7.43 -8.37 13.75
N GLU A 98 -8.32 -8.61 14.71
CA GLU A 98 -7.93 -9.36 15.90
C GLU A 98 -7.79 -10.84 15.54
N VAL A 99 -6.61 -11.41 15.78
CA VAL A 99 -6.35 -12.83 15.51
C VAL A 99 -6.94 -13.66 16.64
N LYS A 100 -8.07 -14.31 16.37
CA LYS A 100 -8.75 -15.26 17.25
C LYS A 100 -8.88 -16.62 16.56
N GLN A 101 -9.13 -17.68 17.34
CA GLN A 101 -9.52 -18.96 16.74
C GLN A 101 -10.78 -18.76 15.90
N ASN A 102 -10.72 -19.25 14.66
CA ASN A 102 -11.85 -19.16 13.73
C ASN A 102 -12.99 -20.03 14.22
N ASP A 103 -14.04 -19.41 14.71
CA ASP A 103 -15.29 -20.04 15.15
C ASP A 103 -16.40 -19.96 14.10
N GLY A 104 -16.05 -19.51 12.88
CA GLY A 104 -16.99 -19.28 11.77
C GLY A 104 -17.68 -17.92 11.83
N SER A 105 -17.40 -17.08 12.83
CA SER A 105 -17.89 -15.70 12.88
C SER A 105 -17.11 -14.77 11.94
N LEU A 106 -17.70 -13.61 11.67
CA LEU A 106 -17.00 -12.56 10.94
C LEU A 106 -15.78 -12.07 11.72
N PRO A 107 -14.61 -11.86 11.07
CA PRO A 107 -13.40 -11.35 11.72
C PRO A 107 -13.64 -10.06 12.52
N THR A 108 -13.14 -10.01 13.75
CA THR A 108 -13.22 -8.85 14.63
C THR A 108 -12.19 -7.79 14.20
N LEU A 109 -12.62 -6.54 14.15
CA LEU A 109 -11.78 -5.38 13.89
C LEU A 109 -11.42 -4.66 15.19
N VAL A 110 -10.19 -4.20 15.30
CA VAL A 110 -9.69 -3.40 16.43
C VAL A 110 -8.87 -2.21 15.92
N LEU A 111 -8.76 -1.18 16.75
CA LEU A 111 -8.01 0.04 16.40
C LEU A 111 -6.51 -0.24 16.33
N ASN A 112 -5.86 0.34 15.32
CA ASN A 112 -4.41 0.37 15.20
C ASN A 112 -3.85 1.61 15.93
N PRO A 113 -3.17 1.46 17.06
CA PRO A 113 -2.59 2.58 17.78
C PRO A 113 -1.42 3.24 17.04
N ASN A 114 -0.82 2.54 16.06
CA ASN A 114 0.33 2.98 15.29
C ASN A 114 -0.05 3.39 13.85
N SER A 115 -1.32 3.72 13.63
CA SER A 115 -1.76 4.17 12.31
C SER A 115 -1.12 5.50 11.91
N TRP A 116 -0.76 5.63 10.63
CA TRP A 116 -0.32 6.90 10.06
C TRP A 116 -1.43 7.93 9.94
N THR A 117 -2.71 7.48 10.03
CA THR A 117 -3.87 8.38 10.07
C THR A 117 -3.91 9.27 11.31
N LYS A 118 -3.07 8.99 12.32
CA LYS A 118 -2.90 9.89 13.48
C LYS A 118 -2.44 11.29 13.08
N VAL A 119 -1.66 11.43 12.00
CA VAL A 119 -1.02 12.69 11.58
C VAL A 119 -1.13 12.98 10.07
N ALA A 120 -1.89 12.19 9.34
CA ALA A 120 -2.11 12.36 7.90
C ALA A 120 -3.48 11.87 7.47
N SER A 121 -4.09 12.51 6.48
CA SER A 121 -5.23 11.95 5.75
C SER A 121 -4.70 11.01 4.67
N ILE A 122 -5.30 9.82 4.50
CA ILE A 122 -4.80 8.81 3.56
C ILE A 122 -5.90 8.32 2.63
N LEU A 123 -5.63 8.40 1.33
CA LEU A 123 -6.38 7.78 0.24
C LEU A 123 -5.72 6.45 -0.13
N PHE A 124 -6.33 5.34 0.22
CA PHE A 124 -5.92 4.00 -0.19
C PHE A 124 -6.64 3.65 -1.49
N LEU A 125 -5.91 3.56 -2.60
CA LEU A 125 -6.49 3.39 -3.94
C LEU A 125 -6.28 1.97 -4.47
N ASP A 126 -7.36 1.27 -4.79
CA ASP A 126 -7.29 -0.01 -5.51
C ASP A 126 -6.84 0.23 -6.95
N LEU A 127 -5.56 -0.06 -7.24
CA LEU A 127 -4.91 0.14 -8.53
C LEU A 127 -3.93 -1.02 -8.84
N PRO A 128 -3.82 -1.45 -10.10
CA PRO A 128 -4.55 -1.03 -11.32
C PRO A 128 -6.02 -1.47 -11.34
N VAL A 129 -6.73 -1.13 -12.42
CA VAL A 129 -8.08 -1.65 -12.68
C VAL A 129 -8.11 -3.20 -12.58
N SER A 130 -9.19 -3.77 -12.07
CA SER A 130 -9.36 -5.20 -11.74
C SER A 130 -8.61 -5.64 -10.47
N THR A 131 -8.17 -4.70 -9.65
CA THR A 131 -7.60 -4.93 -8.32
C THR A 131 -8.65 -4.56 -7.27
N GLY A 132 -8.78 -5.37 -6.21
CA GLY A 132 -9.72 -5.13 -5.14
C GLY A 132 -11.15 -4.93 -5.62
N PHE A 133 -11.73 -3.76 -5.37
CA PHE A 133 -13.07 -3.40 -5.85
C PHE A 133 -13.06 -2.49 -7.10
N SER A 134 -11.91 -2.13 -7.63
CA SER A 134 -11.79 -1.41 -8.90
C SER A 134 -12.11 -2.30 -10.09
N TYR A 135 -12.88 -1.80 -11.06
CA TYR A 135 -13.31 -2.58 -12.21
C TYR A 135 -13.42 -1.77 -13.50
N GLY A 136 -13.32 -2.47 -14.63
CA GLY A 136 -13.67 -1.92 -15.95
C GLY A 136 -15.09 -2.30 -16.33
N THR A 137 -15.86 -1.37 -16.91
CA THR A 137 -17.24 -1.63 -17.39
C THR A 137 -17.25 -2.49 -18.65
N THR A 138 -16.12 -2.57 -19.35
CA THR A 138 -15.92 -3.41 -20.54
C THR A 138 -14.66 -4.28 -20.38
N SER A 139 -14.56 -5.36 -21.14
CA SER A 139 -13.36 -6.21 -21.11
C SER A 139 -12.10 -5.49 -21.63
N LEU A 140 -12.25 -4.43 -22.42
CA LEU A 140 -11.14 -3.60 -22.85
C LEU A 140 -10.69 -2.67 -21.72
N ALA A 141 -11.63 -2.03 -21.05
CA ALA A 141 -11.37 -1.15 -19.91
C ALA A 141 -10.79 -1.90 -18.70
N SER A 142 -10.97 -3.22 -18.63
CA SER A 142 -10.36 -4.05 -17.58
C SER A 142 -8.88 -4.36 -17.82
N LYS A 143 -8.31 -3.99 -18.97
CA LYS A 143 -6.89 -4.18 -19.30
C LYS A 143 -6.10 -2.92 -18.98
N SER A 144 -4.88 -3.08 -18.46
CA SER A 144 -4.02 -1.94 -18.14
C SER A 144 -2.53 -2.24 -18.33
N THR A 145 -1.74 -1.18 -18.28
CA THR A 145 -0.27 -1.21 -18.25
C THR A 145 0.22 -0.29 -17.15
N ASP A 146 1.51 -0.32 -16.82
CA ASP A 146 2.08 0.61 -15.82
C ASP A 146 1.78 2.07 -16.15
N LEU A 147 2.00 2.48 -17.40
CA LEU A 147 1.78 3.86 -17.81
C LEU A 147 0.31 4.27 -17.76
N GLN A 148 -0.58 3.39 -18.21
CA GLN A 148 -2.03 3.64 -18.12
C GLN A 148 -2.48 3.76 -16.67
N SER A 149 -2.01 2.86 -15.80
CA SER A 149 -2.32 2.93 -14.36
C SER A 149 -1.81 4.21 -13.72
N CYS A 150 -0.61 4.67 -14.09
CA CYS A 150 -0.08 5.94 -13.60
C CYS A 150 -0.92 7.14 -14.08
N ASP A 151 -1.35 7.14 -15.36
CA ASP A 151 -2.24 8.17 -15.89
C ASP A 151 -3.60 8.16 -15.18
N GLN A 152 -4.17 6.97 -14.93
CA GLN A 152 -5.44 6.77 -14.22
C GLN A 152 -5.34 7.22 -12.76
N ALA A 153 -4.23 6.93 -12.07
CA ALA A 153 -4.01 7.40 -10.69
C ALA A 153 -3.91 8.93 -10.61
N TYR A 154 -3.26 9.56 -11.59
CA TYR A 154 -3.19 11.02 -11.67
C TYR A 154 -4.57 11.63 -11.96
N GLU A 155 -5.34 11.08 -12.89
CA GLU A 155 -6.70 11.52 -13.18
C GLU A 155 -7.63 11.33 -11.98
N PHE A 156 -7.53 10.17 -11.30
CA PHE A 156 -8.23 9.89 -10.06
C PHE A 156 -7.99 10.98 -9.03
N LEU A 157 -6.72 11.27 -8.71
CA LEU A 157 -6.38 12.27 -7.70
C LEU A 157 -6.92 13.66 -8.05
N ARG A 158 -6.87 14.04 -9.32
CA ARG A 158 -7.42 15.32 -9.79
C ARG A 158 -8.93 15.40 -9.60
N LYS A 159 -9.68 14.38 -10.03
CA LYS A 159 -11.14 14.33 -9.89
C LYS A 159 -11.53 14.29 -8.41
N TRP A 160 -10.85 13.48 -7.62
CA TRP A 160 -11.10 13.39 -6.19
C TRP A 160 -10.89 14.74 -5.48
N LEU A 161 -9.82 15.46 -5.79
CA LEU A 161 -9.56 16.79 -5.24
C LEU A 161 -10.58 17.84 -5.69
N ILE A 162 -11.17 17.74 -6.87
CA ILE A 162 -12.25 18.62 -7.30
C ILE A 162 -13.48 18.43 -6.40
N ASP A 163 -13.82 17.17 -6.11
CA ASP A 163 -14.95 16.83 -5.24
C ASP A 163 -14.64 17.12 -3.75
N HIS A 164 -13.37 17.15 -3.36
CA HIS A 164 -12.87 17.41 -2.00
C HIS A 164 -11.96 18.64 -1.98
N SER A 165 -12.50 19.76 -2.42
CA SER A 165 -11.74 21.00 -2.64
C SER A 165 -11.11 21.58 -1.36
N GLU A 166 -11.58 21.18 -0.18
CA GLU A 166 -11.00 21.53 1.11
C GLU A 166 -9.56 21.02 1.28
N PHE A 167 -9.16 19.97 0.53
CA PHE A 167 -7.80 19.41 0.59
C PHE A 167 -6.81 20.03 -0.42
N PHE A 168 -7.22 20.97 -1.27
CA PHE A 168 -6.29 21.62 -2.22
C PHE A 168 -5.10 22.32 -1.55
N SER A 169 -5.29 22.85 -0.36
CA SER A 169 -4.23 23.54 0.38
C SER A 169 -3.29 22.59 1.13
N ASN A 170 -3.73 21.37 1.42
CA ASN A 170 -2.95 20.40 2.18
C ASN A 170 -1.66 20.01 1.44
N PRO A 171 -0.56 19.74 2.17
CA PRO A 171 0.62 19.14 1.58
C PRO A 171 0.30 17.75 1.03
N ILE A 172 0.51 17.51 -0.26
CA ILE A 172 0.18 16.23 -0.89
C ILE A 172 1.45 15.40 -1.11
N TYR A 173 1.36 14.13 -0.75
CA TYR A 173 2.38 13.12 -1.00
C TYR A 173 1.76 11.93 -1.75
N VAL A 174 2.56 11.25 -2.56
CA VAL A 174 2.20 9.96 -3.15
C VAL A 174 3.08 8.90 -2.49
N GLY A 175 2.49 7.81 -2.03
CA GLY A 175 3.23 6.75 -1.38
C GLY A 175 2.84 5.37 -1.88
N GLY A 176 3.64 4.38 -1.52
CA GLY A 176 3.34 2.98 -1.77
C GLY A 176 4.52 2.07 -1.44
N ASP A 177 4.32 0.78 -1.63
CA ASP A 177 5.28 -0.27 -1.30
C ASP A 177 5.59 -1.17 -2.51
N SER A 178 6.69 -1.93 -2.41
CA SER A 178 7.01 -3.03 -3.33
C SER A 178 7.05 -2.60 -4.81
N TYR A 179 6.20 -3.21 -5.65
CA TYR A 179 6.08 -2.89 -7.09
C TYR A 179 5.83 -1.41 -7.37
N THR A 180 5.21 -0.69 -6.44
CA THR A 180 4.93 0.74 -6.63
C THR A 180 6.19 1.60 -6.69
N GLY A 181 7.35 1.06 -6.32
CA GLY A 181 8.63 1.67 -6.62
C GLY A 181 8.85 1.96 -8.10
N LEU A 182 8.20 1.22 -9.01
CA LEU A 182 8.19 1.50 -10.45
C LEU A 182 7.17 2.59 -10.82
N THR A 183 6.00 2.65 -10.19
CA THR A 183 4.87 3.49 -10.63
C THR A 183 4.76 4.81 -9.88
N VAL A 184 4.99 4.86 -8.57
CA VAL A 184 4.90 6.11 -7.77
C VAL A 184 5.78 7.24 -8.32
N PRO A 185 7.07 7.02 -8.68
CA PRO A 185 7.88 8.11 -9.23
C PRO A 185 7.32 8.68 -10.54
N ILE A 186 6.64 7.85 -11.34
CA ILE A 186 5.98 8.28 -12.58
C ILE A 186 4.78 9.14 -12.27
N ILE A 187 3.92 8.70 -11.35
CA ILE A 187 2.73 9.48 -10.91
C ILE A 187 3.17 10.84 -10.35
N VAL A 188 4.19 10.84 -9.48
CA VAL A 188 4.77 12.08 -8.94
C VAL A 188 5.27 12.99 -10.05
N GLN A 189 5.91 12.44 -11.08
CA GLN A 189 6.37 13.23 -12.24
C GLN A 189 5.20 13.76 -13.07
N LEU A 190 4.13 12.99 -13.27
CA LEU A 190 2.91 13.44 -13.95
C LEU A 190 2.27 14.62 -13.21
N ILE A 191 2.11 14.51 -11.90
CA ILE A 191 1.60 15.59 -11.05
C ILE A 191 2.52 16.81 -11.15
N SER A 192 3.83 16.60 -10.99
CA SER A 192 4.85 17.66 -11.03
C SER A 192 4.90 18.41 -12.36
N ASN A 193 4.64 17.75 -13.46
CA ASN A 193 4.65 18.36 -14.78
C ASN A 193 3.35 19.12 -15.08
N GLY A 194 2.32 18.95 -14.24
CA GLY A 194 0.98 19.45 -14.50
C GLY A 194 0.54 18.97 -15.87
N LYS A 195 0.05 17.73 -16.02
CA LYS A 195 -0.25 17.15 -17.33
C LYS A 195 -1.09 18.15 -18.13
N LYS A 196 -0.48 18.84 -19.09
CA LYS A 196 -1.21 19.59 -20.11
C LYS A 196 -1.98 18.54 -20.89
N LEU A 197 -3.29 18.45 -20.66
CA LEU A 197 -4.16 17.77 -21.61
C LEU A 197 -3.78 18.29 -22.98
N SER A 198 -3.48 17.41 -23.91
CA SER A 198 -3.00 17.75 -25.26
C SER A 198 -4.02 18.66 -25.94
N GLY A 199 -3.68 19.93 -26.04
CA GLY A 199 -4.52 20.98 -26.62
C GLY A 199 -4.23 22.30 -25.91
N ASN A 200 -4.15 23.41 -26.66
CA ASN A 200 -3.78 24.77 -26.26
C ASN A 200 -4.64 25.41 -25.14
N GLU A 201 -5.29 24.64 -24.29
CA GLU A 201 -6.06 25.16 -23.18
C GLU A 201 -5.15 25.30 -21.93
N VAL A 202 -5.02 26.53 -21.47
CA VAL A 202 -4.47 26.86 -20.17
C VAL A 202 -5.42 26.25 -19.16
N SER A 203 -5.00 25.17 -18.50
CA SER A 203 -5.77 24.56 -17.42
C SER A 203 -6.03 25.62 -16.35
N THR A 204 -7.29 25.92 -16.09
CA THR A 204 -7.75 26.80 -15.01
C THR A 204 -7.82 26.04 -13.67
N GLU A 205 -7.45 24.76 -13.67
CA GLU A 205 -7.49 23.93 -12.48
C GLU A 205 -6.36 24.29 -11.50
N PRO A 206 -6.63 24.26 -10.19
CA PRO A 206 -5.61 24.53 -9.19
C PRO A 206 -4.49 23.49 -9.25
N LEU A 207 -3.26 23.94 -9.06
CA LEU A 207 -2.10 23.05 -9.00
C LEU A 207 -2.16 22.21 -7.71
N ILE A 208 -1.94 20.89 -7.85
CA ILE A 208 -1.81 19.97 -6.73
C ILE A 208 -0.59 20.40 -5.89
N ASN A 209 -0.79 20.59 -4.57
CA ASN A 209 0.25 21.04 -3.65
C ASN A 209 1.23 19.89 -3.29
N LEU A 210 1.84 19.29 -4.32
CA LEU A 210 2.77 18.18 -4.20
C LEU A 210 4.02 18.57 -3.41
N LYS A 211 4.37 17.78 -2.39
CA LYS A 211 5.54 17.98 -1.53
C LYS A 211 6.59 16.89 -1.66
N GLY A 212 6.19 15.67 -2.05
CA GLY A 212 7.11 14.56 -2.17
C GLY A 212 6.44 13.21 -2.30
N TYR A 213 7.21 12.17 -1.98
CA TYR A 213 6.74 10.78 -2.06
C TYR A 213 7.41 9.88 -1.02
N ILE A 214 6.78 8.71 -0.77
CA ILE A 214 7.19 7.73 0.22
C ILE A 214 7.19 6.35 -0.43
N LEU A 215 8.29 5.60 -0.30
CA LEU A 215 8.39 4.25 -0.85
C LEU A 215 8.91 3.27 0.20
N GLY A 216 8.14 2.22 0.45
CA GLY A 216 8.51 1.10 1.30
C GLY A 216 8.98 -0.10 0.49
N ASN A 217 10.15 -0.66 0.81
CA ASN A 217 10.70 -1.86 0.16
C ASN A 217 10.56 -1.80 -1.39
N PRO A 218 10.97 -0.69 -2.05
CA PRO A 218 10.57 -0.40 -3.42
C PRO A 218 11.35 -1.20 -4.45
N LEU A 219 10.66 -1.83 -5.37
CA LEU A 219 11.23 -2.32 -6.61
C LEU A 219 11.50 -1.13 -7.55
N THR A 220 12.76 -0.79 -7.75
CA THR A 220 13.17 0.36 -8.58
C THR A 220 13.73 -0.08 -9.93
N THR A 221 14.44 -1.20 -9.94
CA THR A 221 14.93 -1.85 -11.16
C THR A 221 14.73 -3.37 -11.04
N LEU A 222 14.65 -4.07 -12.18
CA LEU A 222 14.58 -5.55 -12.14
C LEU A 222 15.87 -6.18 -11.58
N ASP A 223 16.98 -5.47 -11.61
CA ASP A 223 18.24 -5.92 -11.06
C ASP A 223 18.25 -5.95 -9.52
N ASP A 224 17.25 -5.34 -8.88
CA ASP A 224 17.12 -5.35 -7.41
C ASP A 224 16.97 -6.79 -6.87
N GLY A 225 16.34 -7.68 -7.61
CA GLY A 225 16.22 -9.11 -7.28
C GLY A 225 17.57 -9.86 -7.24
N ASN A 226 18.59 -9.36 -7.93
CA ASN A 226 19.93 -9.97 -7.95
C ASN A 226 20.64 -9.90 -6.59
N TYR A 227 20.11 -9.10 -5.65
CA TYR A 227 20.66 -8.97 -4.30
C TYR A 227 20.08 -9.97 -3.30
N ALA A 228 19.08 -10.77 -3.66
CA ALA A 228 18.46 -11.74 -2.75
C ALA A 228 19.47 -12.81 -2.26
N ILE A 229 20.26 -13.38 -3.16
CA ILE A 229 21.26 -14.39 -2.82
C ILE A 229 22.44 -13.80 -2.02
N PRO A 230 23.08 -12.68 -2.43
CA PRO A 230 24.06 -12.00 -1.59
C PRO A 230 23.52 -11.59 -0.22
N PHE A 231 22.25 -11.21 -0.13
CA PHE A 231 21.58 -10.91 1.13
C PHE A 231 21.47 -12.16 2.02
N ALA A 232 20.93 -13.26 1.50
CA ALA A 232 20.79 -14.52 2.24
C ALA A 232 22.14 -15.05 2.74
N HIS A 233 23.18 -14.98 1.93
CA HIS A 233 24.54 -15.34 2.31
C HIS A 233 25.09 -14.40 3.40
N GLY A 234 24.95 -13.09 3.23
CA GLY A 234 25.36 -12.09 4.22
C GLY A 234 24.67 -12.21 5.58
N MET A 235 23.44 -12.72 5.59
CA MET A 235 22.67 -13.03 6.80
C MET A 235 23.00 -14.42 7.40
N GLY A 236 23.88 -15.20 6.79
CA GLY A 236 24.24 -16.55 7.24
C GLY A 236 23.13 -17.60 7.09
N LEU A 237 22.15 -17.33 6.21
CA LEU A 237 21.02 -18.23 5.95
C LEU A 237 21.39 -19.38 5.01
N ILE A 238 22.39 -19.17 4.17
CA ILE A 238 22.98 -20.17 3.28
C ILE A 238 24.48 -20.19 3.47
N SER A 239 25.08 -21.38 3.35
CA SER A 239 26.53 -21.56 3.38
C SER A 239 27.15 -21.17 2.05
N ASP A 240 28.50 -21.08 2.03
CA ASP A 240 29.24 -20.86 0.79
C ASP A 240 28.94 -21.93 -0.27
N GLU A 241 28.69 -23.19 0.18
CA GLU A 241 28.42 -24.32 -0.71
C GLU A 241 26.96 -24.30 -1.24
N LEU A 242 26.04 -23.62 -0.52
CA LEU A 242 24.62 -23.54 -0.87
C LEU A 242 24.23 -22.17 -1.43
N TYR A 243 25.21 -21.37 -1.79
CA TYR A 243 24.99 -20.00 -2.26
C TYR A 243 23.99 -19.87 -3.43
N GLU A 244 23.76 -20.96 -4.16
CA GLU A 244 22.81 -21.03 -5.28
C GLU A 244 21.42 -21.56 -4.85
N CYS A 245 21.25 -21.99 -3.59
CA CYS A 245 20.02 -22.63 -3.11
C CYS A 245 19.30 -21.74 -2.11
N ILE A 246 18.15 -21.17 -2.49
CA ILE A 246 17.26 -20.38 -1.63
C ILE A 246 15.92 -21.08 -1.34
N ASP A 247 15.73 -22.30 -1.79
CA ASP A 247 14.49 -23.05 -1.57
C ASP A 247 14.24 -23.28 -0.06
N GLY A 248 13.00 -22.96 0.38
CA GLY A 248 12.56 -23.13 1.76
C GLY A 248 12.73 -21.91 2.66
N LEU A 249 13.31 -20.81 2.17
CA LEU A 249 13.29 -19.54 2.90
C LEU A 249 12.00 -18.78 2.66
N ASN A 250 11.46 -18.16 3.71
CA ASN A 250 10.39 -17.18 3.57
C ASN A 250 11.00 -15.85 3.09
N THR A 251 10.86 -15.56 1.80
CA THR A 251 11.46 -14.37 1.19
C THR A 251 10.80 -13.06 1.65
N LEU A 252 9.56 -13.11 2.14
CA LEU A 252 8.84 -11.94 2.65
C LEU A 252 9.34 -11.52 4.05
N GLN A 253 9.68 -12.52 4.88
CA GLN A 253 10.23 -12.31 6.24
C GLN A 253 11.15 -13.48 6.61
N ILE A 254 12.46 -13.27 6.57
CA ILE A 254 13.47 -14.33 6.69
C ILE A 254 13.48 -15.07 8.04
N LEU A 255 12.97 -14.45 9.10
CA LEU A 255 12.91 -15.08 10.43
C LEU A 255 11.55 -15.74 10.69
N GLU A 256 10.56 -15.51 9.85
CA GLU A 256 9.29 -16.21 9.94
C GLU A 256 9.37 -17.54 9.20
N PRO A 257 8.96 -18.67 9.79
CA PRO A 257 8.96 -19.95 9.10
C PRO A 257 8.03 -19.89 7.88
N SER A 258 8.45 -20.52 6.79
CA SER A 258 7.60 -20.69 5.60
C SER A 258 6.52 -21.73 5.92
N CYS A 259 5.39 -21.27 6.40
CA CYS A 259 4.21 -22.07 6.67
C CYS A 259 3.39 -22.19 5.37
N GLY A 260 3.91 -22.93 4.40
CA GLY A 260 3.17 -23.29 3.21
C GLY A 260 1.95 -24.10 3.63
N PHE A 261 0.73 -23.67 3.21
CA PHE A 261 -0.46 -24.47 3.40
C PHE A 261 -0.19 -25.87 2.88
N ALA A 262 0.04 -26.78 3.85
CA ALA A 262 -0.08 -28.21 3.69
C ALA A 262 0.21 -28.67 2.24
N SER A 263 1.42 -28.40 1.75
CA SER A 263 1.94 -29.32 0.76
C SER A 263 2.08 -30.65 1.53
N PRO A 264 1.47 -31.76 1.08
CA PRO A 264 1.60 -33.06 1.73
C PRO A 264 3.06 -33.46 2.00
N LYS A 265 4.00 -32.91 1.21
CA LYS A 265 5.44 -33.13 1.37
C LYS A 265 6.06 -32.51 2.64
N SER A 266 5.53 -31.44 3.21
CA SER A 266 6.08 -30.86 4.43
C SER A 266 5.73 -31.67 5.67
N GLN A 267 4.58 -32.36 5.68
CA GLN A 267 4.23 -33.29 6.77
C GLN A 267 5.05 -34.57 6.72
N GLU A 268 5.40 -35.07 5.53
CA GLU A 268 6.25 -36.26 5.39
C GLU A 268 7.67 -36.01 5.88
N LEU A 269 8.25 -34.84 5.59
CA LEU A 269 9.60 -34.49 6.07
C LEU A 269 9.69 -34.37 7.60
N PHE A 270 8.63 -33.93 8.26
CA PHE A 270 8.57 -33.89 9.71
C PHE A 270 8.26 -35.26 10.34
N SER A 271 7.59 -36.16 9.63
CA SER A 271 7.31 -37.52 10.13
C SER A 271 8.52 -38.43 10.01
N GLU A 272 9.35 -38.29 8.97
CA GLU A 272 10.58 -39.11 8.81
C GLU A 272 11.67 -38.77 9.85
N ARG A 273 11.74 -37.55 10.39
CA ARG A 273 12.64 -37.20 11.48
C ARG A 273 12.19 -37.70 12.87
N ARG A 274 10.97 -38.25 13.00
CA ARG A 274 10.45 -38.82 14.25
C ARG A 274 10.80 -40.30 14.48
N SER A 275 11.53 -40.94 13.60
CA SER A 275 11.85 -42.38 13.71
C SER A 275 13.16 -42.69 14.43
N VAL A 276 13.79 -41.77 15.15
CA VAL A 276 14.96 -42.04 15.98
C VAL A 276 14.67 -41.69 17.43
N ASP A 277 14.56 -42.75 18.24
CA ASP A 277 14.47 -42.81 19.70
C ASP A 277 13.16 -42.48 20.43
N GLU A 278 12.31 -43.48 20.49
CA GLU A 278 11.08 -43.57 21.33
C GLU A 278 11.35 -43.95 22.82
N LYS A 279 12.44 -43.55 23.44
CA LYS A 279 12.69 -43.98 24.86
C LYS A 279 12.93 -42.89 25.90
N ASN A 280 12.76 -41.60 25.59
CA ASN A 280 12.77 -40.57 26.64
C ASN A 280 11.95 -39.36 26.22
N ILE A 281 10.61 -39.47 26.32
CA ILE A 281 9.71 -38.32 26.19
C ILE A 281 8.84 -38.22 27.43
N GLU A 282 9.38 -37.60 28.48
CA GLU A 282 8.58 -36.94 29.51
C GLU A 282 8.81 -35.45 29.42
N LEU A 283 7.69 -34.71 29.28
CA LEU A 283 7.61 -33.23 29.22
C LEU A 283 8.11 -32.55 27.94
N VAL A 284 7.42 -32.79 26.86
CA VAL A 284 7.33 -31.75 25.83
C VAL A 284 6.11 -30.87 26.21
N VAL A 285 6.39 -29.77 26.88
CA VAL A 285 5.46 -28.62 26.87
C VAL A 285 5.11 -28.39 25.38
N HIS A 286 3.83 -28.46 25.06
CA HIS A 286 3.35 -28.02 23.72
C HIS A 286 3.73 -26.55 23.57
N GLN A 287 4.93 -26.30 23.05
CA GLN A 287 5.16 -25.00 22.40
C GLN A 287 4.20 -24.95 21.18
N PRO A 288 3.40 -23.90 21.07
CA PRO A 288 2.60 -23.71 19.87
C PRO A 288 3.53 -23.90 18.66
N SER A 289 3.05 -24.61 17.65
CA SER A 289 3.79 -24.76 16.40
C SER A 289 4.18 -23.36 15.91
N PRO A 290 5.42 -23.12 15.47
CA PRO A 290 5.78 -21.82 14.88
C PRO A 290 4.83 -21.36 13.76
N CYS A 291 4.02 -22.28 13.23
CA CYS A 291 3.03 -22.03 12.19
C CYS A 291 1.58 -21.92 12.70
N ASP A 292 1.33 -21.96 14.00
CA ASP A 292 -0.03 -21.88 14.52
C ASP A 292 -0.67 -20.50 14.30
N PHE A 293 0.12 -19.46 14.08
CA PHE A 293 -0.33 -18.10 13.74
C PHE A 293 0.69 -17.45 12.78
N SER A 294 0.64 -17.80 11.50
CA SER A 294 1.47 -17.12 10.51
C SER A 294 0.82 -15.82 10.04
N SER A 295 1.63 -14.84 9.61
CA SER A 295 1.17 -13.63 8.91
C SER A 295 0.29 -13.98 7.71
N ILE A 296 0.54 -15.13 7.07
CA ILE A 296 -0.25 -15.67 5.94
C ILE A 296 -1.68 -16.01 6.36
N ASP A 297 -1.90 -16.55 7.57
CA ASP A 297 -3.25 -16.84 8.05
C ASP A 297 -4.03 -15.56 8.36
N ALA A 298 -3.36 -14.55 8.89
CA ALA A 298 -3.96 -13.23 9.07
C ALA A 298 -4.44 -12.63 7.74
N LEU A 299 -3.74 -12.86 6.63
CA LEU A 299 -4.13 -12.36 5.31
C LEU A 299 -5.44 -12.97 4.79
N LYS A 300 -5.84 -14.17 5.25
CA LYS A 300 -7.12 -14.78 4.90
C LYS A 300 -8.33 -14.08 5.51
N LEU A 301 -8.14 -13.42 6.65
CA LEU A 301 -9.22 -12.71 7.33
C LEU A 301 -9.81 -11.62 6.43
N SER A 302 -8.98 -10.93 5.64
CA SER A 302 -9.46 -9.93 4.68
C SER A 302 -10.32 -10.55 3.58
N HIS A 303 -9.98 -11.75 3.09
CA HIS A 303 -10.78 -12.44 2.09
C HIS A 303 -12.16 -12.83 2.66
N LEU A 304 -12.22 -13.37 3.86
CA LEU A 304 -13.49 -13.71 4.52
C LEU A 304 -14.34 -12.45 4.75
N TRP A 305 -13.74 -11.39 5.26
CA TRP A 305 -14.42 -10.16 5.63
C TRP A 305 -14.95 -9.40 4.42
N LEU A 306 -14.15 -9.18 3.37
CA LEU A 306 -14.54 -8.40 2.18
C LEU A 306 -15.46 -9.15 1.20
N ASN A 307 -15.65 -10.44 1.40
CA ASN A 307 -16.64 -11.23 0.65
C ASN A 307 -17.97 -11.37 1.38
N ASP A 308 -18.09 -10.85 2.59
CA ASP A 308 -19.36 -10.79 3.32
C ASP A 308 -20.27 -9.68 2.76
N ASP A 309 -21.54 -9.99 2.53
CA ASP A 309 -22.49 -9.05 1.93
C ASP A 309 -22.77 -7.83 2.82
N THR A 310 -22.74 -8.00 4.15
CA THR A 310 -22.98 -6.89 5.10
C THR A 310 -21.79 -5.92 5.11
N VAL A 311 -20.58 -6.43 4.94
CA VAL A 311 -19.35 -5.63 4.79
C VAL A 311 -19.37 -4.86 3.47
N ARG A 312 -19.72 -5.52 2.38
CA ARG A 312 -19.83 -4.87 1.07
C ARG A 312 -20.87 -3.76 1.06
N GLU A 313 -21.98 -3.99 1.76
CA GLU A 313 -23.03 -2.96 1.92
C GLU A 313 -22.53 -1.79 2.76
N ALA A 314 -21.85 -2.04 3.89
CA ALA A 314 -21.28 -1.02 4.75
C ALA A 314 -20.19 -0.20 4.05
N LEU A 315 -19.39 -0.82 3.17
CA LEU A 315 -18.36 -0.16 2.34
C LEU A 315 -18.91 0.47 1.05
N HIS A 316 -20.24 0.43 0.84
CA HIS A 316 -20.92 0.96 -0.35
C HIS A 316 -20.41 0.39 -1.66
N ILE A 317 -20.06 -0.90 -1.67
CA ILE A 317 -19.58 -1.58 -2.89
C ILE A 317 -20.74 -1.71 -3.87
N ARG A 318 -20.51 -1.32 -5.12
CA ARG A 318 -21.52 -1.44 -6.18
C ARG A 318 -21.86 -2.90 -6.43
N LYS A 319 -23.14 -3.26 -6.27
CA LYS A 319 -23.63 -4.64 -6.45
C LYS A 319 -23.31 -5.14 -7.87
N GLY A 320 -22.68 -6.30 -7.96
CA GLY A 320 -22.35 -6.94 -9.22
C GLY A 320 -21.07 -6.42 -9.90
N SER A 321 -20.36 -5.45 -9.33
CA SER A 321 -19.09 -4.94 -9.87
C SER A 321 -17.98 -5.99 -9.78
N ILE A 322 -17.82 -6.62 -8.62
CA ILE A 322 -16.83 -7.66 -8.35
C ILE A 322 -17.54 -8.89 -7.78
N LYS A 323 -17.31 -10.05 -8.42
CA LYS A 323 -17.90 -11.31 -7.98
C LYS A 323 -17.27 -11.81 -6.68
N GLU A 324 -15.96 -11.88 -6.66
CA GLU A 324 -15.16 -12.31 -5.52
C GLU A 324 -13.99 -11.37 -5.33
N TRP A 325 -13.80 -10.90 -4.11
CA TRP A 325 -12.66 -10.07 -3.76
C TRP A 325 -11.47 -10.95 -3.38
N ASN A 326 -10.33 -10.65 -3.95
CA ASN A 326 -9.05 -11.26 -3.61
C ASN A 326 -8.06 -10.16 -3.19
N ARG A 327 -7.23 -10.46 -2.19
CA ARG A 327 -6.21 -9.53 -1.73
C ARG A 327 -5.25 -9.12 -2.84
N CYS A 328 -4.80 -10.10 -3.61
CA CYS A 328 -4.03 -9.88 -4.84
C CYS A 328 -4.71 -10.67 -5.97
N THR A 329 -4.92 -10.05 -7.11
CA THR A 329 -5.62 -10.65 -8.25
C THR A 329 -4.67 -11.49 -9.08
N ASP A 330 -4.87 -12.81 -9.07
CA ASP A 330 -4.17 -13.73 -9.97
C ASP A 330 -4.66 -13.54 -11.40
N GLY A 331 -3.72 -13.59 -12.36
CA GLY A 331 -4.07 -13.47 -13.78
C GLY A 331 -4.62 -12.08 -14.16
N LEU A 332 -4.22 -11.04 -13.43
CA LEU A 332 -4.58 -9.66 -13.73
C LEU A 332 -4.32 -9.37 -15.22
N PRO A 333 -5.31 -8.80 -15.96
CA PRO A 333 -5.11 -8.41 -17.36
C PRO A 333 -4.25 -7.15 -17.48
N TYR A 334 -3.01 -7.29 -17.07
CA TYR A 334 -2.03 -6.22 -16.92
C TYR A 334 -0.75 -6.54 -17.66
N THR A 335 -0.16 -5.53 -18.28
CA THR A 335 1.11 -5.66 -18.96
C THR A 335 2.14 -4.76 -18.31
N GLN A 336 3.16 -5.34 -17.70
CA GLN A 336 4.31 -4.59 -17.23
C GLN A 336 4.99 -3.89 -18.41
N SER A 337 5.12 -2.59 -18.35
CA SER A 337 5.74 -1.75 -19.39
C SER A 337 6.92 -0.94 -18.85
N ILE A 338 7.09 -0.88 -17.55
CA ILE A 338 8.19 -0.20 -16.85
C ILE A 338 9.09 -1.23 -16.17
N TRP A 339 10.37 -1.17 -16.49
CA TRP A 339 11.38 -2.08 -15.98
C TRP A 339 12.38 -1.39 -15.07
N ASN A 340 12.35 -0.05 -15.04
CA ASN A 340 13.28 0.77 -14.30
C ASN A 340 12.71 2.17 -14.09
N SER A 341 12.58 2.61 -12.84
CA SER A 341 12.12 3.95 -12.46
C SER A 341 13.25 4.90 -12.05
N PHE A 342 14.51 4.47 -12.11
CA PHE A 342 15.67 5.22 -11.65
C PHE A 342 15.74 6.65 -12.23
N GLN A 343 15.50 6.81 -13.55
CA GLN A 343 15.55 8.12 -14.20
C GLN A 343 14.48 9.10 -13.67
N TYR A 344 13.33 8.57 -13.21
CA TYR A 344 12.28 9.40 -12.59
C TYR A 344 12.76 9.96 -11.24
N HIS A 345 13.47 9.17 -10.43
CA HIS A 345 14.08 9.66 -9.20
C HIS A 345 15.09 10.78 -9.48
N VAL A 346 15.94 10.62 -10.49
CA VAL A 346 16.88 11.67 -10.93
C VAL A 346 16.13 12.95 -11.30
N ASN A 347 15.09 12.85 -12.12
CA ASN A 347 14.31 14.00 -12.57
C ASN A 347 13.61 14.73 -11.41
N LEU A 348 13.01 13.95 -10.49
CA LEU A 348 12.27 14.50 -9.36
C LEU A 348 13.18 15.17 -8.32
N SER A 349 14.39 14.67 -8.13
CA SER A 349 15.35 15.24 -7.20
C SER A 349 15.75 16.66 -7.56
N THR A 350 15.76 17.00 -8.85
CA THR A 350 16.07 18.35 -9.34
C THR A 350 14.96 19.35 -9.05
N LYS A 351 13.77 18.89 -8.70
CA LYS A 351 12.58 19.73 -8.46
C LYS A 351 12.37 20.05 -6.97
N GLY A 352 13.25 19.56 -6.09
CA GLY A 352 13.24 19.88 -4.66
C GLY A 352 12.16 19.17 -3.85
N TYR A 353 11.56 18.09 -4.37
CA TYR A 353 10.64 17.25 -3.62
C TYR A 353 11.36 16.50 -2.51
N LYS A 354 10.67 16.30 -1.39
CA LYS A 354 11.11 15.51 -0.26
C LYS A 354 10.71 14.05 -0.49
N PHE A 355 11.59 13.10 -0.24
CA PHE A 355 11.23 11.69 -0.37
C PHE A 355 11.88 10.81 0.69
N LEU A 356 11.08 9.86 1.15
CA LEU A 356 11.47 8.82 2.08
C LEU A 356 11.50 7.49 1.34
N ILE A 357 12.64 6.83 1.40
CA ILE A 357 12.80 5.44 0.98
C ILE A 357 13.11 4.63 2.23
N TYR A 358 12.34 3.58 2.51
CA TYR A 358 12.64 2.69 3.62
C TYR A 358 12.60 1.23 3.18
N SER A 359 13.33 0.37 3.90
CA SER A 359 13.37 -1.07 3.65
C SER A 359 13.44 -1.83 4.96
N GLY A 360 12.62 -2.86 5.12
CA GLY A 360 12.81 -3.85 6.17
C GLY A 360 14.13 -4.60 5.93
N ASP A 361 14.91 -4.82 6.98
CA ASP A 361 16.22 -5.48 6.85
C ASP A 361 16.13 -7.01 6.84
N HIS A 362 14.92 -7.57 6.94
CA HIS A 362 14.61 -9.00 6.78
C HIS A 362 13.91 -9.32 5.44
N ASP A 363 13.78 -8.34 4.56
CA ASP A 363 13.19 -8.53 3.24
C ASP A 363 14.18 -9.14 2.25
N MET A 364 13.81 -10.27 1.67
CA MET A 364 14.57 -10.95 0.63
C MET A 364 13.92 -10.85 -0.75
N VAL A 365 12.69 -10.31 -0.84
CA VAL A 365 12.00 -10.04 -2.13
C VAL A 365 12.61 -8.82 -2.81
N VAL A 366 12.74 -7.71 -2.04
CA VAL A 366 13.42 -6.48 -2.47
C VAL A 366 14.44 -6.10 -1.39
N PRO A 367 15.58 -6.79 -1.33
CA PRO A 367 16.55 -6.61 -0.28
C PRO A 367 17.09 -5.18 -0.22
N PHE A 368 17.23 -4.65 1.00
CA PHE A 368 17.74 -3.29 1.21
C PHE A 368 19.12 -3.05 0.56
N LEU A 369 19.88 -4.11 0.30
CA LEU A 369 21.17 -4.03 -0.44
C LEU A 369 20.96 -3.51 -1.86
N GLY A 370 19.91 -3.97 -2.57
CA GLY A 370 19.52 -3.47 -3.89
C GLY A 370 19.09 -2.01 -3.81
N THR A 371 18.23 -1.69 -2.82
CA THR A 371 17.81 -0.30 -2.58
C THR A 371 19.02 0.62 -2.33
N GLN A 372 19.98 0.22 -1.51
CA GLN A 372 21.22 0.98 -1.30
C GLN A 372 22.06 1.11 -2.57
N ALA A 373 22.08 0.08 -3.43
CA ALA A 373 22.87 0.11 -4.65
C ALA A 373 22.36 1.17 -5.63
N TRP A 374 21.05 1.20 -5.92
CA TRP A 374 20.51 2.22 -6.80
C TRP A 374 20.55 3.62 -6.18
N ILE A 375 20.35 3.78 -4.86
CA ILE A 375 20.51 5.06 -4.17
C ILE A 375 21.93 5.59 -4.32
N ARG A 376 22.95 4.73 -4.14
CA ARG A 376 24.35 5.12 -4.36
C ARG A 376 24.62 5.53 -5.81
N ALA A 377 23.97 4.89 -6.78
CA ALA A 377 24.10 5.23 -8.19
C ALA A 377 23.52 6.62 -8.54
N LEU A 378 22.62 7.18 -7.71
CA LEU A 378 22.16 8.57 -7.84
C LEU A 378 23.26 9.60 -7.58
N ASN A 379 24.33 9.20 -6.88
CA ASN A 379 25.51 10.01 -6.59
C ASN A 379 25.19 11.37 -5.91
N TYR A 380 24.25 11.37 -4.97
CA TYR A 380 23.91 12.56 -4.20
C TYR A 380 24.86 12.77 -3.02
N SER A 381 25.17 14.02 -2.69
CA SER A 381 25.97 14.35 -1.52
C SER A 381 25.25 13.94 -0.23
N ILE A 382 25.99 13.35 0.69
CA ILE A 382 25.49 12.95 2.00
C ILE A 382 25.50 14.19 2.91
N VAL A 383 24.38 14.40 3.62
CA VAL A 383 24.22 15.49 4.60
C VAL A 383 24.30 14.95 6.03
N ASP A 384 23.67 13.80 6.28
CA ASP A 384 23.75 13.07 7.55
C ASP A 384 24.11 11.63 7.23
N ASP A 385 25.27 11.17 7.71
CA ASP A 385 25.83 9.89 7.31
C ASP A 385 25.15 8.73 8.05
N TRP A 386 25.47 7.52 7.62
CA TRP A 386 24.91 6.27 8.10
C TRP A 386 25.03 6.15 9.61
N ARG A 387 23.89 6.17 10.31
CA ARG A 387 23.81 6.04 11.76
C ARG A 387 22.54 5.31 12.19
N SER A 388 22.56 4.78 13.39
CA SER A 388 21.36 4.22 13.98
C SER A 388 20.30 5.30 14.28
N TRP A 389 19.02 4.94 14.13
CA TRP A 389 17.89 5.70 14.63
C TRP A 389 17.15 4.87 15.68
N TRP A 390 16.43 5.52 16.59
CA TRP A 390 16.00 4.93 17.85
C TRP A 390 14.53 5.17 18.12
N VAL A 391 13.86 4.12 18.64
CA VAL A 391 12.49 4.18 19.15
C VAL A 391 12.46 3.51 20.52
N GLN A 392 11.85 4.15 21.51
CA GLN A 392 11.72 3.64 22.88
C GLN A 392 13.04 3.09 23.49
N GLY A 393 14.15 3.74 23.19
CA GLY A 393 15.47 3.36 23.71
C GLY A 393 16.11 2.16 23.02
N GLN A 394 15.53 1.66 21.92
CA GLN A 394 16.06 0.55 21.11
C GLN A 394 16.44 1.05 19.71
N VAL A 395 17.47 0.44 19.12
CA VAL A 395 17.81 0.69 17.71
C VAL A 395 16.67 0.18 16.83
N ALA A 396 16.00 1.09 16.14
CA ALA A 396 14.90 0.81 15.24
C ALA A 396 15.36 0.54 13.80
N GLY A 397 16.60 0.91 13.48
CA GLY A 397 17.22 0.71 12.18
C GLY A 397 18.39 1.66 11.97
N TYR A 398 18.74 1.87 10.71
CA TYR A 398 19.81 2.78 10.30
C TYR A 398 19.29 3.76 9.25
N THR A 399 19.84 4.97 9.22
CA THR A 399 19.38 6.02 8.31
C THR A 399 20.53 6.80 7.72
N ARG A 400 20.27 7.42 6.56
CA ARG A 400 21.15 8.37 5.89
C ARG A 400 20.31 9.42 5.18
N THR A 401 20.74 10.67 5.24
CA THR A 401 20.06 11.78 4.55
C THR A 401 20.99 12.40 3.50
N TYR A 402 20.43 12.77 2.37
CA TYR A 402 21.13 13.33 1.22
C TYR A 402 20.70 14.76 0.93
N SER A 403 21.56 15.50 0.23
CA SER A 403 21.41 16.94 -0.06
C SER A 403 20.13 17.32 -0.82
N ASN A 404 19.55 16.39 -1.57
CA ASN A 404 18.35 16.56 -2.35
C ASN A 404 17.05 16.22 -1.60
N ARG A 405 17.09 16.30 -0.25
CA ARG A 405 15.96 16.03 0.65
C ARG A 405 15.50 14.57 0.65
N MET A 406 16.35 13.64 0.20
CA MET A 406 16.12 12.21 0.32
C MET A 406 16.54 11.71 1.69
N THR A 407 15.69 10.93 2.33
CA THR A 407 16.01 10.12 3.50
C THR A 407 15.90 8.65 3.12
N PHE A 408 16.94 7.87 3.39
CA PHE A 408 16.89 6.42 3.34
C PHE A 408 16.94 5.87 4.77
N ALA A 409 16.09 4.88 5.06
CA ALA A 409 16.07 4.21 6.35
C ALA A 409 15.92 2.69 6.18
N THR A 410 16.63 1.90 7.00
CA THR A 410 16.26 0.50 7.24
C THR A 410 15.37 0.43 8.48
N VAL A 411 14.49 -0.57 8.51
CA VAL A 411 13.66 -0.92 9.66
C VAL A 411 14.11 -2.27 10.19
N LYS A 412 14.69 -2.27 11.38
CA LYS A 412 15.29 -3.46 12.00
C LYS A 412 14.22 -4.50 12.33
N GLY A 413 14.36 -5.70 11.77
CA GLY A 413 13.44 -6.81 11.96
C GLY A 413 12.17 -6.71 11.13
N GLY A 414 12.04 -5.70 10.27
CA GLY A 414 10.97 -5.60 9.28
C GLY A 414 11.25 -6.46 8.06
N GLY A 415 10.25 -7.15 7.54
CA GLY A 415 10.28 -7.89 6.29
C GLY A 415 9.81 -7.03 5.11
N HIS A 416 9.21 -7.66 4.11
CA HIS A 416 8.74 -7.01 2.89
C HIS A 416 7.65 -5.95 3.16
N ILE A 417 6.78 -6.21 4.13
CA ILE A 417 5.76 -5.27 4.61
C ILE A 417 6.22 -4.75 5.98
N ALA A 418 7.22 -3.88 5.98
CA ALA A 418 7.83 -3.40 7.21
C ALA A 418 6.85 -2.78 8.22
N PRO A 419 5.81 -2.01 7.85
CA PRO A 419 4.82 -1.51 8.81
C PRO A 419 3.98 -2.59 9.48
N GLN A 420 3.72 -3.72 8.83
CA GLN A 420 3.03 -4.87 9.42
C GLN A 420 3.89 -5.51 10.52
N ASP A 421 5.19 -5.68 10.27
CA ASP A 421 6.10 -6.37 11.17
C ASP A 421 6.59 -5.47 12.32
N LYS A 422 6.76 -4.18 12.05
CA LYS A 422 7.33 -3.15 12.93
C LYS A 422 6.48 -1.88 12.96
N PRO A 423 5.22 -1.97 13.39
CA PRO A 423 4.28 -0.85 13.34
C PRO A 423 4.72 0.35 14.18
N ILE A 424 5.31 0.13 15.36
CA ILE A 424 5.76 1.21 16.25
C ILE A 424 6.90 1.99 15.62
N GLU A 425 7.90 1.28 15.08
CA GLU A 425 9.06 1.87 14.44
C GLU A 425 8.66 2.61 13.17
N CYS A 426 7.82 2.00 12.32
CA CYS A 426 7.37 2.62 11.08
C CYS A 426 6.48 3.84 11.31
N CYS A 427 5.62 3.83 12.33
CA CYS A 427 4.84 5.00 12.74
C CYS A 427 5.77 6.13 13.18
N ALA A 428 6.73 5.87 14.07
CA ALA A 428 7.69 6.87 14.55
C ALA A 428 8.58 7.41 13.42
N MET A 429 8.98 6.56 12.47
CA MET A 429 9.73 6.98 11.28
C MET A 429 8.90 7.96 10.44
N PHE A 430 7.66 7.59 10.14
CA PHE A 430 6.76 8.43 9.35
C PHE A 430 6.47 9.76 10.04
N GLU A 431 6.09 9.77 11.32
CA GLU A 431 5.80 10.98 12.10
C GLU A 431 6.97 11.95 12.11
N ARG A 432 8.18 11.46 12.38
CA ARG A 432 9.39 12.30 12.37
C ARG A 432 9.67 12.84 10.97
N TRP A 433 9.64 11.97 9.98
CA TRP A 433 9.94 12.39 8.61
C TRP A 433 8.94 13.42 8.11
N ILE A 434 7.62 13.19 8.28
CA ILE A 434 6.59 14.10 7.77
C ILE A 434 6.65 15.46 8.45
N SER A 435 7.01 15.49 9.75
CA SER A 435 7.18 16.70 10.57
C SER A 435 8.56 17.35 10.44
N ASN A 436 9.41 16.91 9.51
CA ASN A 436 10.78 17.38 9.31
C ASN A 436 11.70 17.24 10.55
N GLN A 437 11.44 16.24 11.38
CA GLN A 437 12.31 15.85 12.48
C GLN A 437 13.33 14.81 12.02
N PRO A 438 14.52 14.74 12.59
CA PRO A 438 15.50 13.69 12.28
C PRO A 438 15.01 12.33 12.76
N LEU A 439 15.36 11.29 12.02
CA LEU A 439 15.19 9.91 12.46
C LEU A 439 16.22 9.54 13.52
#